data_13870bda2fdd2c79607f1cd05c09f2cf
#
_entry.id   13870bda2fdd2c79607f1cd05c09f2cf
#
_cell.length_a   1.000
_cell.length_b   1.000
_cell.length_c   1.000
_cell.angle_alpha   90.00
_cell.angle_beta   90.00
_cell.angle_gamma   90.00
#
_symmetry.space_group_name_H-M   'P 1'
#
loop_
_entity.id
_entity.type
_entity.pdbx_description
1 polymer ?
#
loop_
_entity_poly.entity_id
_entity_poly.type
_entity_poly.pdbx_seq_one_letter_code
_entity_poly.pdbx_strand_id
1 'polypeptide(L)'
;MSMAVRDELRQNNGVVHGGAIAALIDSAAAFAVIPLLDADETATTVDLTISYLRPLAKGVASASAKVLRAGSRIVVISAEVLDEAGNLAATGLTTYLRLTKR
;
A
#
# COMPACT_ATOMS: atom_id res chain seq x y z
N MET A 1 7.76 4.19 -1.84
CA MET A 1 8.09 2.84 -2.33
C MET A 1 7.75 2.74 -3.80
N SER A 2 8.52 2.02 -4.56
CA SER A 2 8.27 1.91 -6.00
C SER A 2 8.42 0.48 -6.48
N MET A 3 7.82 0.20 -7.64
CA MET A 3 7.81 -1.12 -8.25
C MET A 3 7.96 -0.93 -9.77
N ALA A 4 8.91 -1.66 -10.37
CA ALA A 4 9.00 -1.71 -11.83
C ALA A 4 7.88 -2.58 -12.38
N VAL A 5 7.25 -2.12 -13.45
CA VAL A 5 6.22 -2.90 -14.13
C VAL A 5 6.92 -3.94 -15.02
N ARG A 6 6.75 -5.22 -14.68
CA ARG A 6 7.39 -6.33 -15.36
C ARG A 6 6.33 -7.24 -15.96
N ASP A 7 6.74 -8.01 -16.97
CA ASP A 7 5.81 -8.87 -17.71
C ASP A 7 5.08 -9.87 -16.80
N GLU A 8 5.77 -10.45 -15.81
CA GLU A 8 5.16 -11.41 -14.89
C GLU A 8 4.09 -10.78 -13.97
N LEU A 9 4.05 -9.45 -13.88
CA LEU A 9 3.04 -8.74 -13.10
C LEU A 9 1.83 -8.32 -13.93
N ARG A 10 1.88 -8.52 -15.24
CA ARG A 10 0.80 -8.10 -16.13
C ARG A 10 -0.22 -9.19 -16.35
N GLN A 11 -1.46 -8.77 -16.56
CA GLN A 11 -2.52 -9.64 -17.05
C GLN A 11 -2.40 -9.83 -18.57
N ASN A 12 -3.24 -10.70 -19.12
CA ASN A 12 -3.26 -10.97 -20.56
C ASN A 12 -3.51 -9.73 -21.41
N ASN A 13 -4.18 -8.71 -20.88
CA ASN A 13 -4.44 -7.45 -21.56
C ASN A 13 -3.28 -6.45 -21.45
N GLY A 14 -2.14 -6.85 -20.92
CA GLY A 14 -0.94 -6.02 -20.86
C GLY A 14 -0.85 -5.06 -19.70
N VAL A 15 -1.78 -5.09 -18.73
CA VAL A 15 -1.75 -4.24 -17.54
C VAL A 15 -1.35 -5.04 -16.31
N VAL A 16 -0.85 -4.32 -15.29
CA VAL A 16 -0.43 -4.92 -14.03
C VAL A 16 -1.61 -5.53 -13.30
N HIS A 17 -1.44 -6.74 -12.81
CA HIS A 17 -2.46 -7.41 -12.02
C HIS A 17 -2.78 -6.62 -10.75
N GLY A 18 -4.09 -6.53 -10.41
CA GLY A 18 -4.54 -5.80 -9.23
C GLY A 18 -3.92 -6.27 -7.93
N GLY A 19 -3.61 -7.57 -7.82
CA GLY A 19 -2.91 -8.12 -6.65
C GLY A 19 -1.51 -7.56 -6.45
N ALA A 20 -0.80 -7.25 -7.54
CA ALA A 20 0.52 -6.63 -7.43
C ALA A 20 0.42 -5.20 -6.91
N ILE A 21 -0.59 -4.45 -7.32
CA ILE A 21 -0.85 -3.10 -6.83
C ILE A 21 -1.23 -3.14 -5.35
N ALA A 22 -2.06 -4.10 -4.95
CA ALA A 22 -2.45 -4.28 -3.55
C ALA A 22 -1.23 -4.60 -2.68
N ALA A 23 -0.32 -5.45 -3.15
CA ALA A 23 0.90 -5.78 -2.43
C ALA A 23 1.80 -4.55 -2.25
N LEU A 24 1.90 -3.71 -3.27
CA LEU A 24 2.67 -2.47 -3.21
C LEU A 24 2.09 -1.51 -2.17
N ILE A 25 0.78 -1.33 -2.16
CA ILE A 25 0.08 -0.49 -1.18
C ILE A 25 0.28 -1.04 0.23
N ASP A 26 0.09 -2.33 0.42
CA ASP A 26 0.26 -2.97 1.72
C ASP A 26 1.68 -2.80 2.26
N SER A 27 2.68 -2.96 1.40
CA SER A 27 4.08 -2.78 1.78
C SER A 27 4.38 -1.33 2.16
N ALA A 28 3.90 -0.37 1.38
CA ALA A 28 4.11 1.05 1.67
C ALA A 28 3.45 1.45 3.00
N ALA A 29 2.24 0.95 3.26
CA ALA A 29 1.53 1.20 4.51
C ALA A 29 2.26 0.56 5.70
N ALA A 30 2.80 -0.64 5.55
CA ALA A 30 3.57 -1.31 6.59
C ALA A 30 4.79 -0.48 6.99
N PHE A 31 5.51 0.07 6.02
CA PHE A 31 6.65 0.94 6.29
C PHE A 31 6.26 2.24 7.00
N ALA A 32 5.02 2.67 6.84
CA ALA A 32 4.51 3.87 7.53
C ALA A 32 4.10 3.54 8.97
N VAL A 33 3.60 2.35 9.26
CA VAL A 33 3.14 1.99 10.60
C VAL A 33 4.27 1.52 11.52
N ILE A 34 5.27 0.84 10.98
CA ILE A 34 6.37 0.27 11.78
C ILE A 34 7.03 1.30 12.72
N PRO A 35 7.38 2.52 12.26
CA PRO A 35 8.01 3.50 13.15
C PRO A 35 7.12 3.99 14.30
N LEU A 36 5.82 3.72 14.25
CA LEU A 36 4.88 4.14 15.28
C LEU A 36 4.77 3.13 16.41
N LEU A 37 5.29 1.91 16.21
CA LEU A 37 5.16 0.83 17.17
C LEU A 37 6.22 0.92 18.26
N ASP A 38 5.82 0.58 19.49
CA ASP A 38 6.76 0.42 20.60
C ASP A 38 7.52 -0.90 20.44
N ALA A 39 8.61 -1.06 21.20
CA ALA A 39 9.48 -2.23 21.09
C ALA A 39 8.75 -3.55 21.36
N ASP A 40 7.71 -3.52 22.19
CA ASP A 40 6.92 -4.70 22.56
C ASP A 40 5.64 -4.85 21.73
N GLU A 41 5.52 -4.07 20.65
CA GLU A 41 4.32 -4.09 19.82
C GLU A 41 4.57 -4.67 18.44
N THR A 42 3.52 -5.21 17.88
CA THR A 42 3.41 -5.51 16.45
C THR A 42 2.09 -4.95 15.95
N ALA A 43 1.88 -5.01 14.65
CA ALA A 43 0.63 -4.56 14.05
C ALA A 43 0.13 -5.60 13.06
N THR A 44 -1.19 -5.72 12.97
CA THR A 44 -1.83 -6.58 11.98
C THR A 44 -2.82 -5.76 11.18
N THR A 45 -2.91 -6.05 9.88
CA THR A 45 -3.89 -5.42 9.01
C THR A 45 -5.26 -6.01 9.31
N VAL A 46 -6.23 -5.15 9.59
CA VAL A 46 -7.61 -5.59 9.83
C VAL A 46 -8.54 -5.21 8.69
N ASP A 47 -8.14 -4.24 7.85
CA ASP A 47 -8.94 -3.80 6.73
C ASP A 47 -8.04 -3.16 5.68
N LEU A 48 -8.32 -3.44 4.41
CA LEU A 48 -7.62 -2.85 3.27
C LEU A 48 -8.62 -2.66 2.14
N THR A 49 -8.86 -1.41 1.77
CA THR A 49 -9.78 -1.05 0.70
C THR A 49 -8.98 -0.32 -0.38
N ILE A 50 -9.10 -0.75 -1.63
CA ILE A 50 -8.37 -0.18 -2.75
C ILE A 50 -9.34 0.18 -3.87
N SER A 51 -9.16 1.39 -4.40
CA SER A 51 -9.83 1.84 -5.62
C SER A 51 -8.81 1.90 -6.74
N TYR A 52 -9.06 1.15 -7.80
CA TYR A 52 -8.21 1.12 -8.98
C TYR A 52 -8.75 2.14 -9.97
N LEU A 53 -7.95 3.15 -10.30
CA LEU A 53 -8.39 4.30 -11.07
C LEU A 53 -7.88 4.31 -12.50
N ARG A 54 -6.68 3.77 -12.72
CA ARG A 54 -6.04 3.69 -14.03
C ARG A 54 -5.23 2.42 -14.15
N PRO A 55 -5.18 1.81 -15.34
CA PRO A 55 -4.30 0.66 -15.54
C PRO A 55 -2.83 1.07 -15.52
N LEU A 56 -1.99 0.15 -15.00
CA LEU A 56 -0.54 0.29 -15.06
C LEU A 56 -0.05 -0.67 -16.15
N ALA A 57 0.58 -0.13 -17.19
CA ALA A 57 1.00 -0.94 -18.32
C ALA A 57 2.52 -1.00 -18.48
N LYS A 58 3.25 -0.01 -18.02
CA LYS A 58 4.70 0.07 -18.23
C LYS A 58 5.34 1.05 -17.25
N GLY A 59 6.66 1.02 -17.17
CA GLY A 59 7.45 1.96 -16.41
C GLY A 59 7.57 1.60 -14.94
N VAL A 60 7.63 2.59 -14.08
CA VAL A 60 7.79 2.43 -12.63
C VAL A 60 6.54 2.97 -11.94
N ALA A 61 5.95 2.14 -11.09
CA ALA A 61 4.86 2.56 -10.22
C ALA A 61 5.44 2.95 -8.86
N SER A 62 4.99 4.07 -8.31
CA SER A 62 5.45 4.58 -7.02
C SER A 62 4.29 4.64 -6.05
N ALA A 63 4.50 4.09 -4.85
CA ALA A 63 3.52 4.14 -3.78
C ALA A 63 4.02 5.01 -2.64
N SER A 64 3.13 5.85 -2.12
CA SER A 64 3.38 6.63 -0.91
C SER A 64 2.27 6.38 0.09
N ALA A 65 2.60 6.41 1.37
CA ALA A 65 1.64 6.18 2.43
C ALA A 65 1.69 7.34 3.43
N LYS A 66 0.52 7.70 3.94
CA LYS A 66 0.36 8.78 4.89
C LYS A 66 -0.45 8.32 6.08
N VAL A 67 0.05 8.55 7.29
CA VAL A 67 -0.68 8.25 8.51
C VAL A 67 -1.79 9.28 8.68
N LEU A 68 -3.03 8.82 8.65
CA LEU A 68 -4.20 9.69 8.88
C LEU A 68 -4.51 9.79 10.36
N ARG A 69 -4.33 8.71 11.10
CA ARG A 69 -4.58 8.65 12.53
C ARG A 69 -3.68 7.61 13.17
N ALA A 70 -2.95 7.99 14.19
CA ALA A 70 -2.13 7.10 14.99
C ALA A 70 -2.72 7.02 16.39
N GLY A 71 -3.69 6.13 16.58
CA GLY A 71 -4.29 5.88 17.89
C GLY A 71 -3.47 4.88 18.72
N SER A 72 -3.88 4.69 19.98
CA SER A 72 -3.20 3.75 20.87
C SER A 72 -3.41 2.30 20.44
N ARG A 73 -4.50 2.00 19.74
CA ARG A 73 -4.82 0.63 19.29
C ARG A 73 -4.99 0.55 17.77
N ILE A 74 -5.51 1.59 17.16
CA ILE A 74 -5.85 1.63 15.74
C ILE A 74 -5.01 2.68 15.04
N VAL A 75 -4.40 2.30 13.92
CA VAL A 75 -3.68 3.21 13.04
C VAL A 75 -4.33 3.14 11.66
N VAL A 76 -4.72 4.31 11.14
CA VAL A 76 -5.33 4.42 9.81
C VAL A 76 -4.35 5.10 8.87
N ILE A 77 -4.11 4.47 7.73
CA ILE A 77 -3.13 4.93 6.74
C ILE A 77 -3.79 5.00 5.37
N SER A 78 -3.59 6.12 4.67
CA SER A 78 -3.93 6.22 3.25
C SER A 78 -2.68 5.99 2.42
N ALA A 79 -2.87 5.42 1.23
CA ALA A 79 -1.79 5.19 0.29
C ALA A 79 -2.23 5.56 -1.12
N GLU A 80 -1.27 5.99 -1.93
CA GLU A 80 -1.50 6.33 -3.31
C GLU A 80 -0.45 5.64 -4.17
N VAL A 81 -0.87 5.16 -5.35
CA VAL A 81 0.04 4.61 -6.35
C VAL A 81 -0.03 5.50 -7.58
N LEU A 82 1.13 6.01 -8.00
CA LEU A 82 1.26 6.84 -9.18
C LEU A 82 1.95 6.04 -10.28
N ASP A 83 1.55 6.29 -11.52
CA ASP A 83 2.28 5.76 -12.67
C ASP A 83 3.56 6.59 -12.91
N GLU A 84 4.36 6.19 -13.90
CA GLU A 84 5.63 6.84 -14.18
C GLU A 84 5.47 8.31 -14.58
N ALA A 85 4.33 8.66 -15.15
CA ALA A 85 4.03 10.04 -15.55
C ALA A 85 3.47 10.89 -14.40
N GLY A 86 3.26 10.30 -13.23
CA GLY A 86 2.73 11.00 -12.06
C GLY A 86 1.21 10.99 -11.96
N ASN A 87 0.52 10.20 -12.77
CA ASN A 87 -0.93 10.07 -12.68
C ASN A 87 -1.32 9.10 -11.58
N LEU A 88 -2.40 9.40 -10.86
CA LEU A 88 -2.91 8.54 -9.80
C LEU A 88 -3.53 7.28 -10.41
N ALA A 89 -2.92 6.14 -10.14
CA ALA A 89 -3.38 4.85 -10.66
C ALA A 89 -4.26 4.08 -9.67
N ALA A 90 -4.00 4.23 -8.38
CA ALA A 90 -4.79 3.58 -7.35
C ALA A 90 -4.69 4.36 -6.05
N THR A 91 -5.70 4.23 -5.21
CA THR A 91 -5.69 4.77 -3.87
C THR A 91 -6.19 3.71 -2.90
N GLY A 92 -5.65 3.69 -1.69
CA GLY A 92 -6.00 2.70 -0.69
C GLY A 92 -6.17 3.31 0.68
N LEU A 93 -6.96 2.62 1.49
CA LEU A 93 -7.13 2.94 2.90
C LEU A 93 -6.96 1.65 3.67
N THR A 94 -6.05 1.64 4.62
CA THR A 94 -5.77 0.46 5.43
C THR A 94 -5.83 0.81 6.91
N THR A 95 -6.33 -0.14 7.68
CA THR A 95 -6.43 -0.02 9.13
C THR A 95 -5.59 -1.12 9.77
N TYR A 96 -4.74 -0.73 10.70
CA TYR A 96 -3.91 -1.65 11.48
C TYR A 96 -4.39 -1.68 12.92
N LEU A 97 -4.30 -2.86 13.52
CA LEU A 97 -4.49 -3.04 14.96
C LEU A 97 -3.12 -3.23 15.60
N ARG A 98 -2.81 -2.42 16.62
CA ARG A 98 -1.57 -2.56 17.40
C ARG A 98 -1.78 -3.65 18.43
N LEU A 99 -0.83 -4.56 18.52
CA LEU A 99 -0.86 -5.72 19.41
C LEU A 99 0.41 -5.76 20.24
N THR A 100 0.25 -5.99 21.53
CA THR A 100 1.40 -6.20 22.41
C THR A 100 1.94 -7.61 22.21
N LYS A 101 3.23 -7.73 21.98
CA LYS A 101 3.91 -9.03 21.89
C LYS A 101 3.91 -9.71 23.27
N ARG A 102 3.79 -11.02 23.22
CA ARG A 102 3.86 -11.84 24.45
C ARG A 102 5.07 -12.72 24.42
#